data_bb2ccff4c8d64bacc1d66ff5b0674f94
#
_entry.id   bb2ccff4c8d64bacc1d66ff5b0674f94
#
_cell.length_a   1.000
_cell.length_b   1.000
_cell.length_c   1.000
_cell.angle_alpha   90.00
_cell.angle_beta   90.00
_cell.angle_gamma   90.00
#
_symmetry.space_group_name_H-M   'P 1'
#
loop_
_entity.id
_entity.type
_entity.pdbx_description
1 polymer ?
#
loop_
_entity_poly.entity_id
_entity_poly.type
_entity_poly.pdbx_seq_one_letter_code
_entity_poly.pdbx_strand_id
1 'polypeptide(L)'
;MTPPARTPLGAHLPDFPWDTLAEAKATAEQHPDGIVNLSVGTPVDEVAPSIQQALADAAAEPGYPQTVGTPELRRAIVEWLERRYAVTGLDESNVLPVIGTKEAIALMPTHLGVGPGHTVVIPEVAYPTYEVAALVSGARPQRADSLMQLGPASPT
;
A
#
# COMPACT_ATOMS: atom_id res chain seq x y z
N MET A 1 -31.97 10.18 23.48
CA MET A 1 -31.21 8.95 23.16
C MET A 1 -29.73 9.27 23.25
N THR A 2 -28.98 8.60 24.11
CA THR A 2 -27.51 8.72 24.16
C THR A 2 -26.95 8.05 22.92
N PRO A 3 -26.06 8.70 22.13
CA PRO A 3 -25.45 8.06 20.99
C PRO A 3 -24.64 6.83 21.46
N PRO A 4 -24.55 5.78 20.64
CA PRO A 4 -23.74 4.60 20.97
C PRO A 4 -22.29 4.99 21.20
N ALA A 5 -21.65 4.36 22.17
CA ALA A 5 -20.22 4.56 22.43
C ALA A 5 -19.40 4.24 21.16
N ARG A 6 -18.46 5.10 20.80
CA ARG A 6 -17.56 4.86 19.67
C ARG A 6 -16.44 3.93 20.11
N THR A 7 -16.26 2.81 19.39
CA THR A 7 -15.09 1.97 19.55
C THR A 7 -14.00 2.46 18.58
N PRO A 8 -12.80 2.79 19.04
CA PRO A 8 -11.71 3.15 18.15
C PRO A 8 -11.41 2.02 17.16
N LEU A 9 -11.18 2.36 15.89
CA LEU A 9 -10.90 1.38 14.83
C LEU A 9 -9.68 0.52 15.19
N GLY A 10 -8.64 1.10 15.80
CA GLY A 10 -7.43 0.39 16.23
C GLY A 10 -7.68 -0.78 17.18
N ALA A 11 -8.83 -0.81 17.91
CA ALA A 11 -9.19 -1.94 18.75
C ALA A 11 -9.59 -3.22 17.95
N HIS A 12 -9.80 -3.07 16.65
CA HIS A 12 -10.20 -4.15 15.75
C HIS A 12 -9.15 -4.49 14.68
N LEU A 13 -8.03 -3.76 14.67
CA LEU A 13 -6.94 -4.04 13.74
C LEU A 13 -6.01 -5.09 14.34
N PRO A 14 -5.44 -5.99 13.50
CA PRO A 14 -4.43 -6.95 13.95
C PRO A 14 -3.14 -6.22 14.34
N ASP A 15 -2.35 -6.85 15.20
CA ASP A 15 -0.99 -6.40 15.49
C ASP A 15 -0.16 -6.38 14.21
N PHE A 16 0.68 -5.38 14.08
CA PHE A 16 1.52 -5.26 12.89
C PHE A 16 2.62 -6.32 12.94
N PRO A 17 2.78 -7.16 11.90
CA PRO A 17 3.66 -8.33 11.98
C PRO A 17 5.12 -8.02 12.33
N TRP A 18 5.63 -6.86 11.94
CA TRP A 18 7.01 -6.46 12.27
C TRP A 18 7.21 -6.16 13.75
N ASP A 19 6.17 -5.74 14.46
CA ASP A 19 6.24 -5.47 15.90
C ASP A 19 6.40 -6.78 16.68
N THR A 20 5.91 -7.90 16.15
CA THR A 20 6.05 -9.24 16.74
C THR A 20 7.48 -9.78 16.65
N LEU A 21 8.34 -9.18 15.82
CA LEU A 21 9.74 -9.60 15.64
C LEU A 21 10.70 -8.96 16.64
N ALA A 22 10.26 -8.08 17.52
CA ALA A 22 11.13 -7.30 18.39
C ALA A 22 12.04 -8.17 19.29
N GLU A 23 11.48 -9.23 19.89
CA GLU A 23 12.24 -10.16 20.75
C GLU A 23 13.27 -10.98 19.95
N ALA A 24 12.85 -11.50 18.79
CA ALA A 24 13.73 -12.25 17.90
C ALA A 24 14.90 -11.37 17.40
N LYS A 25 14.61 -10.11 17.07
CA LYS A 25 15.60 -9.13 16.66
C LYS A 25 16.59 -8.85 17.80
N ALA A 26 16.10 -8.58 19.01
CA ALA A 26 16.95 -8.34 20.18
C ALA A 26 17.86 -9.54 20.50
N THR A 27 17.37 -10.77 20.28
CA THR A 27 18.17 -11.99 20.44
C THR A 27 19.27 -12.08 19.37
N ALA A 28 18.93 -11.82 18.11
CA ALA A 28 19.88 -11.86 17.00
C ALA A 28 20.98 -10.79 17.11
N GLU A 29 20.64 -9.62 17.63
CA GLU A 29 21.60 -8.52 17.87
C GLU A 29 22.67 -8.85 18.92
N GLN A 30 22.48 -9.89 19.75
CA GLN A 30 23.46 -10.35 20.72
C GLN A 30 24.58 -11.20 20.10
N HIS A 31 24.45 -11.62 18.84
CA HIS A 31 25.51 -12.35 18.15
C HIS A 31 26.75 -11.47 17.96
N PRO A 32 27.99 -12.00 18.19
CA PRO A 32 29.22 -11.21 18.09
C PRO A 32 29.43 -10.50 16.76
N ASP A 33 28.96 -11.09 15.66
CA ASP A 33 29.02 -10.51 14.29
C ASP A 33 27.83 -9.64 13.96
N GLY A 34 26.89 -9.39 14.90
CA GLY A 34 25.68 -8.63 14.70
C GLY A 34 24.58 -9.41 14.02
N ILE A 35 23.54 -8.68 13.59
CA ILE A 35 22.36 -9.23 12.90
C ILE A 35 22.45 -9.06 11.38
N VAL A 36 22.12 -10.12 10.63
CA VAL A 36 21.76 -10.02 9.21
C VAL A 36 20.24 -9.89 9.10
N ASN A 37 19.75 -8.67 8.98
CA ASN A 37 18.31 -8.38 8.95
C ASN A 37 17.74 -8.57 7.55
N LEU A 38 16.98 -9.65 7.34
CA LEU A 38 16.27 -9.97 6.08
C LEU A 38 14.76 -9.80 6.20
N SER A 39 14.27 -9.19 7.28
CA SER A 39 12.83 -9.04 7.53
C SER A 39 12.14 -8.04 6.58
N VAL A 40 12.86 -7.05 6.08
CA VAL A 40 12.36 -6.04 5.14
C VAL A 40 13.40 -5.82 4.05
N GLY A 41 12.97 -5.92 2.79
CA GLY A 41 13.82 -5.65 1.62
C GLY A 41 14.03 -4.15 1.40
N THR A 42 14.88 -3.54 2.21
CA THR A 42 15.24 -2.13 2.04
C THR A 42 16.36 -1.99 1.01
N PRO A 43 16.18 -1.16 -0.06
CA PRO A 43 17.26 -0.87 -0.99
C PRO A 43 18.47 -0.28 -0.26
N VAL A 44 19.66 -0.71 -0.63
CA VAL A 44 20.94 -0.24 -0.06
C VAL A 44 21.76 0.55 -1.07
N ASP A 45 21.38 0.54 -2.35
CA ASP A 45 22.04 1.30 -3.39
C ASP A 45 21.81 2.80 -3.19
N GLU A 46 22.82 3.58 -3.51
CA GLU A 46 22.71 5.04 -3.48
C GLU A 46 21.70 5.53 -4.54
N VAL A 47 20.94 6.56 -4.17
CA VAL A 47 20.05 7.23 -5.13
C VAL A 47 20.89 7.93 -6.20
N ALA A 48 20.57 7.72 -7.47
CA ALA A 48 21.31 8.31 -8.58
C ALA A 48 21.42 9.85 -8.42
N PRO A 49 22.60 10.44 -8.66
CA PRO A 49 22.81 11.89 -8.50
C PRO A 49 21.82 12.76 -9.28
N SER A 50 21.37 12.30 -10.46
CA SER A 50 20.36 13.00 -11.26
C SER A 50 19.01 13.11 -10.55
N ILE A 51 18.63 12.10 -9.78
CA ILE A 51 17.37 12.11 -9.00
C ILE A 51 17.52 13.04 -7.79
N GLN A 52 18.66 12.98 -7.10
CA GLN A 52 18.96 13.87 -5.99
C GLN A 52 18.94 15.34 -6.43
N GLN A 53 19.55 15.64 -7.57
CA GLN A 53 19.56 16.99 -8.13
C GLN A 53 18.16 17.46 -8.50
N ALA A 54 17.34 16.63 -9.17
CA ALA A 54 15.98 16.98 -9.54
C ALA A 54 15.11 17.29 -8.30
N LEU A 55 15.27 16.54 -7.22
CA LEU A 55 14.59 16.83 -5.96
C LEU A 55 15.06 18.15 -5.32
N ALA A 56 16.36 18.42 -5.35
CA ALA A 56 16.93 19.66 -4.84
C ALA A 56 16.44 20.88 -5.63
N ASP A 57 16.39 20.79 -6.95
CA ASP A 57 15.92 21.86 -7.83
C ASP A 57 14.42 22.16 -7.61
N ALA A 58 13.61 21.16 -7.32
CA ALA A 58 12.18 21.31 -7.07
C ALA A 58 11.83 21.62 -5.61
N ALA A 59 12.80 21.67 -4.69
CA ALA A 59 12.53 21.82 -3.25
C ALA A 59 11.83 23.16 -2.87
N ALA A 60 11.98 24.19 -3.69
CA ALA A 60 11.40 25.52 -3.48
C ALA A 60 10.21 25.81 -4.41
N GLU A 61 9.66 24.79 -5.08
CA GLU A 61 8.50 24.97 -5.96
C GLU A 61 7.31 25.56 -5.19
N PRO A 62 6.75 26.71 -5.63
CA PRO A 62 5.71 27.38 -4.89
C PRO A 62 4.33 26.72 -5.07
N GLY A 63 3.48 26.90 -4.08
CA GLY A 63 2.08 26.49 -4.13
C GLY A 63 1.81 25.12 -3.51
N TYR A 64 0.55 24.70 -3.60
CA TYR A 64 0.14 23.38 -3.15
C TYR A 64 0.15 22.37 -4.31
N PRO A 65 0.58 21.11 -4.07
CA PRO A 65 0.53 20.10 -5.12
C PRO A 65 -0.91 19.84 -5.56
N GLN A 66 -1.08 19.61 -6.85
CA GLN A 66 -2.39 19.21 -7.39
C GLN A 66 -2.72 17.78 -6.95
N THR A 67 -3.98 17.55 -6.56
CA THR A 67 -4.44 16.22 -6.11
C THR A 67 -4.34 15.15 -7.19
N VAL A 68 -4.48 15.54 -8.45
CA VAL A 68 -4.36 14.63 -9.61
C VAL A 68 -2.93 14.54 -10.16
N GLY A 69 -1.98 15.27 -9.57
CA GLY A 69 -0.63 15.41 -10.11
C GLY A 69 -0.56 16.37 -11.30
N THR A 70 0.64 16.83 -11.64
CA THR A 70 0.82 17.68 -12.81
C THR A 70 0.65 16.89 -14.11
N PRO A 71 0.25 17.54 -15.22
CA PRO A 71 0.19 16.87 -16.53
C PRO A 71 1.54 16.25 -16.94
N GLU A 72 2.65 16.94 -16.64
CA GLU A 72 4.00 16.49 -16.94
C GLU A 72 4.33 15.19 -16.21
N LEU A 73 4.01 15.10 -14.90
CA LEU A 73 4.22 13.89 -14.12
C LEU A 73 3.40 12.72 -14.67
N ARG A 74 2.12 12.94 -14.96
CA ARG A 74 1.25 11.89 -15.48
C ARG A 74 1.70 11.41 -16.86
N ARG A 75 2.12 12.33 -17.75
CA ARG A 75 2.69 11.99 -19.04
C ARG A 75 3.98 11.18 -18.90
N ALA A 76 4.89 11.62 -18.04
CA ALA A 76 6.14 10.89 -17.78
C ALA A 76 5.89 9.45 -17.29
N ILE A 77 4.84 9.23 -16.49
CA ILE A 77 4.45 7.89 -16.03
C ILE A 77 3.92 7.04 -17.21
N VAL A 78 3.05 7.59 -18.07
CA VAL A 78 2.55 6.89 -19.27
C VAL A 78 3.69 6.50 -20.19
N GLU A 79 4.57 7.44 -20.52
CA GLU A 79 5.74 7.20 -21.36
C GLU A 79 6.70 6.17 -20.76
N TRP A 80 6.85 6.16 -19.43
CA TRP A 80 7.66 5.17 -18.74
C TRP A 80 7.04 3.76 -18.82
N LEU A 81 5.73 3.64 -18.65
CA LEU A 81 5.00 2.38 -18.77
C LEU A 81 5.10 1.81 -20.20
N GLU A 82 4.96 2.66 -21.21
CA GLU A 82 5.13 2.24 -22.60
C GLU A 82 6.58 1.78 -22.86
N ARG A 83 7.56 2.61 -22.51
CA ARG A 83 8.99 2.32 -22.76
C ARG A 83 9.48 1.09 -21.98
N ARG A 84 9.05 0.89 -20.75
CA ARG A 84 9.60 -0.14 -19.86
C ARG A 84 8.84 -1.45 -19.92
N TYR A 85 7.54 -1.40 -20.17
CA TYR A 85 6.64 -2.56 -20.08
C TYR A 85 5.79 -2.77 -21.33
N ALA A 86 5.97 -1.98 -22.37
CA ALA A 86 5.19 -2.01 -23.62
C ALA A 86 3.67 -1.88 -23.38
N VAL A 87 3.26 -1.17 -22.33
CA VAL A 87 1.86 -0.87 -22.06
C VAL A 87 1.43 0.28 -22.96
N THR A 88 0.51 0.02 -23.89
CA THR A 88 0.03 0.99 -24.87
C THR A 88 -1.45 1.34 -24.63
N GLY A 89 -1.91 2.45 -25.21
CA GLY A 89 -3.30 2.88 -25.12
C GLY A 89 -3.67 3.59 -23.82
N LEU A 90 -2.69 3.96 -23.00
CA LEU A 90 -2.89 4.83 -21.84
C LEU A 90 -2.67 6.30 -22.22
N ASP A 91 -3.37 7.18 -21.52
CA ASP A 91 -3.15 8.63 -21.52
C ASP A 91 -3.07 9.17 -20.07
N GLU A 92 -2.85 10.46 -19.92
CA GLU A 92 -2.72 11.08 -18.60
C GLU A 92 -3.96 10.92 -17.72
N SER A 93 -5.16 10.66 -18.28
CA SER A 93 -6.38 10.45 -17.51
C SER A 93 -6.43 9.09 -16.81
N ASN A 94 -5.60 8.14 -17.24
CA ASN A 94 -5.48 6.81 -16.64
C ASN A 94 -4.51 6.78 -15.46
N VAL A 95 -3.87 7.92 -15.12
CA VAL A 95 -2.85 8.00 -14.09
C VAL A 95 -3.31 8.89 -12.95
N LEU A 96 -3.29 8.35 -11.74
CA LEU A 96 -3.48 9.08 -10.50
C LEU A 96 -2.25 8.88 -9.59
N PRO A 97 -1.35 9.87 -9.46
CA PRO A 97 -0.28 9.81 -8.49
C PRO A 97 -0.79 9.75 -7.06
N VAL A 98 -0.11 8.99 -6.22
CA VAL A 98 -0.47 8.81 -4.80
C VAL A 98 0.71 9.16 -3.91
N ILE A 99 0.44 9.61 -2.69
CA ILE A 99 1.46 9.87 -1.67
C ILE A 99 1.74 8.56 -0.92
N GLY A 100 2.44 7.66 -1.58
CA GLY A 100 2.76 6.33 -1.07
C GLY A 100 1.73 5.26 -1.44
N THR A 101 2.23 4.12 -1.91
CA THR A 101 1.41 2.97 -2.31
C THR A 101 0.74 2.28 -1.13
N LYS A 102 1.34 2.34 0.06
CA LYS A 102 0.76 1.76 1.27
C LYS A 102 -0.58 2.41 1.62
N GLU A 103 -0.63 3.73 1.62
CA GLU A 103 -1.85 4.52 1.90
C GLU A 103 -2.89 4.33 0.78
N ALA A 104 -2.44 4.28 -0.47
CA ALA A 104 -3.33 4.00 -1.61
C ALA A 104 -3.99 2.62 -1.47
N ILE A 105 -3.23 1.58 -1.12
CA ILE A 105 -3.73 0.23 -0.88
C ILE A 105 -4.72 0.23 0.30
N ALA A 106 -4.37 0.89 1.40
CA ALA A 106 -5.22 0.94 2.60
C ALA A 106 -6.58 1.60 2.34
N LEU A 107 -6.65 2.57 1.44
CA LEU A 107 -7.87 3.29 1.10
C LEU A 107 -8.61 2.75 -0.13
N MET A 108 -7.99 1.87 -0.92
CA MET A 108 -8.56 1.36 -2.17
C MET A 108 -9.96 0.76 -2.02
N PRO A 109 -10.23 -0.14 -1.04
CA PRO A 109 -11.58 -0.67 -0.87
C PRO A 109 -12.62 0.43 -0.63
N THR A 110 -12.31 1.41 0.22
CA THR A 110 -13.20 2.54 0.50
C THR A 110 -13.48 3.37 -0.74
N HIS A 111 -12.45 3.68 -1.55
CA HIS A 111 -12.62 4.43 -2.80
C HIS A 111 -13.46 3.68 -3.84
N LEU A 112 -13.43 2.35 -3.81
CA LEU A 112 -14.26 1.50 -4.67
C LEU A 112 -15.66 1.24 -4.09
N GLY A 113 -16.03 1.87 -2.97
CA GLY A 113 -17.33 1.67 -2.33
C GLY A 113 -17.49 0.34 -1.62
N VAL A 114 -16.39 -0.38 -1.39
CA VAL A 114 -16.38 -1.64 -0.63
C VAL A 114 -16.46 -1.32 0.87
N GLY A 115 -17.39 -1.98 1.57
CA GLY A 115 -17.65 -1.70 3.00
C GLY A 115 -18.40 -2.85 3.68
N PRO A 116 -19.18 -2.57 4.73
CA PRO A 116 -19.95 -3.58 5.44
C PRO A 116 -20.80 -4.45 4.52
N GLY A 117 -20.76 -5.76 4.72
CA GLY A 117 -21.45 -6.73 3.87
C GLY A 117 -20.64 -7.23 2.66
N HIS A 118 -19.55 -6.56 2.32
CA HIS A 118 -18.65 -6.99 1.25
C HIS A 118 -17.51 -7.87 1.78
N THR A 119 -16.88 -8.61 0.87
CA THR A 119 -15.69 -9.41 1.15
C THR A 119 -14.55 -8.94 0.25
N VAL A 120 -13.37 -8.73 0.85
CA VAL A 120 -12.12 -8.47 0.14
C VAL A 120 -11.28 -9.75 0.16
N VAL A 121 -11.02 -10.31 -1.00
CA VAL A 121 -10.17 -11.49 -1.13
C VAL A 121 -8.72 -11.06 -1.18
N ILE A 122 -7.90 -11.70 -0.35
CA ILE A 122 -6.46 -11.45 -0.27
C ILE A 122 -5.70 -12.78 -0.37
N PRO A 123 -4.46 -12.81 -0.88
CA PRO A 123 -3.63 -14.01 -0.90
C PRO A 123 -3.42 -14.61 0.50
N GLU A 124 -3.15 -15.91 0.61
CA GLU A 124 -2.80 -16.55 1.88
C GLU A 124 -1.56 -15.92 2.50
N VAL A 125 -0.53 -15.71 1.68
CA VAL A 125 0.67 -14.94 2.05
C VAL A 125 0.56 -13.58 1.39
N ALA A 126 0.31 -12.55 2.17
CA ALA A 126 -0.04 -11.24 1.66
C ALA A 126 0.70 -10.12 2.42
N TYR A 127 0.83 -9.00 1.74
CA TYR A 127 1.25 -7.75 2.39
C TYR A 127 0.22 -7.37 3.47
N PRO A 128 0.64 -7.15 4.73
CA PRO A 128 -0.30 -6.96 5.86
C PRO A 128 -1.34 -5.87 5.65
N THR A 129 -0.99 -4.84 4.88
CA THR A 129 -1.89 -3.72 4.59
C THR A 129 -3.15 -4.14 3.82
N TYR A 130 -3.16 -5.27 3.10
CA TYR A 130 -4.37 -5.75 2.41
C TYR A 130 -5.48 -6.11 3.39
N GLU A 131 -5.15 -6.81 4.48
CA GLU A 131 -6.10 -7.13 5.54
C GLU A 131 -6.59 -5.88 6.26
N VAL A 132 -5.65 -4.99 6.60
CA VAL A 132 -5.98 -3.69 7.21
C VAL A 132 -6.91 -2.87 6.32
N ALA A 133 -6.68 -2.84 5.01
CA ALA A 133 -7.54 -2.13 4.04
C ALA A 133 -8.98 -2.63 4.06
N ALA A 134 -9.18 -3.96 4.09
CA ALA A 134 -10.50 -4.56 4.21
C ALA A 134 -11.19 -4.16 5.53
N LEU A 135 -10.49 -4.27 6.64
CA LEU A 135 -11.03 -3.94 7.97
C LEU A 135 -11.36 -2.45 8.11
N VAL A 136 -10.50 -1.56 7.61
CA VAL A 136 -10.72 -0.10 7.62
C VAL A 136 -11.96 0.29 6.82
N SER A 137 -12.22 -0.38 5.69
CA SER A 137 -13.44 -0.15 4.91
C SER A 137 -14.70 -0.74 5.56
N GLY A 138 -14.55 -1.57 6.60
CA GLY A 138 -15.66 -2.31 7.23
C GLY A 138 -16.02 -3.60 6.50
N ALA A 139 -15.26 -4.00 5.49
CA ALA A 139 -15.44 -5.25 4.77
C ALA A 139 -14.80 -6.42 5.53
N ARG A 140 -15.16 -7.64 5.15
CA ARG A 140 -14.57 -8.87 5.67
C ARG A 140 -13.37 -9.29 4.83
N PRO A 141 -12.15 -9.41 5.39
CA PRO A 141 -11.04 -10.02 4.69
C PRO A 141 -11.26 -11.53 4.57
N GLN A 142 -10.95 -12.11 3.43
CA GLN A 142 -10.96 -13.55 3.19
C GLN A 142 -9.69 -13.97 2.47
N ARG A 143 -8.92 -14.89 3.06
CA ARG A 143 -7.71 -15.41 2.47
C ARG A 143 -8.03 -16.52 1.47
N ALA A 144 -7.41 -16.48 0.30
CA ALA A 144 -7.51 -17.51 -0.73
C ALA A 144 -6.43 -17.31 -1.80
N ASP A 145 -5.78 -18.38 -2.24
CA ASP A 145 -4.80 -18.35 -3.33
C ASP A 145 -5.42 -18.61 -4.72
N SER A 146 -6.67 -19.07 -4.73
CA SER A 146 -7.43 -19.26 -5.97
C SER A 146 -8.91 -19.00 -5.77
N LEU A 147 -9.62 -18.66 -6.84
CA LEU A 147 -11.07 -18.51 -6.83
C LEU A 147 -11.81 -19.80 -6.46
N MET A 148 -11.21 -20.96 -6.67
CA MET A 148 -11.79 -22.27 -6.30
C MET A 148 -11.93 -22.43 -4.79
N GLN A 149 -11.06 -21.78 -4.00
CA GLN A 149 -11.13 -21.81 -2.54
C GLN A 149 -12.29 -20.97 -1.96
N LEU A 150 -12.86 -20.09 -2.77
CA LEU A 150 -13.94 -19.21 -2.34
C LEU A 150 -15.32 -19.89 -2.37
N GLY A 151 -15.42 -21.04 -3.04
CA GLY A 151 -16.69 -21.69 -3.32
C GLY A 151 -17.53 -20.95 -4.38
N PRO A 152 -18.71 -21.45 -4.72
CA PRO A 152 -19.63 -20.77 -5.62
C PRO A 152 -20.08 -19.45 -5.02
N ALA A 153 -20.11 -18.39 -5.84
CA ALA A 153 -20.68 -17.11 -5.43
C ALA A 153 -22.14 -17.34 -4.97
N SER A 154 -22.48 -16.87 -3.79
CA SER A 154 -23.88 -16.86 -3.36
C SER A 154 -24.67 -15.99 -4.34
N PRO A 155 -25.78 -16.47 -4.89
CA PRO A 155 -26.61 -15.62 -5.73
C PRO A 155 -27.11 -14.43 -4.89
N THR A 156 -26.88 -13.24 -5.39
CA THR A 156 -27.38 -11.97 -4.85
C THR A 156 -28.87 -11.82 -5.10
#